data_593995b1a683b3704b6a55e12f90addf
#
_entry.id   593995b1a683b3704b6a55e12f90addf
#
_cell.length_a   1.000
_cell.length_b   1.000
_cell.length_c   1.000
_cell.angle_alpha   90.00
_cell.angle_beta   90.00
_cell.angle_gamma   90.00
#
_symmetry.space_group_name_H-M   'P 1'
#
loop_
_entity.id
_entity.type
_entity.pdbx_description
1 polymer ?
#
loop_
_entity_poly.entity_id
_entity_poly.type
_entity_poly.pdbx_seq_one_letter_code
_entity_poly.pdbx_strand_id
1 'polypeptide(L)'
;MIKRTGWLGGAAGILCVLAIAVAAQTPKNEVRKARRDFGAAPTVEEAQAFLDDAESRLFDLGVKASRAAWVQQNFITDDTEQISADANEQATALSVELAKKAERWDKVTLLPVLARKMMLLKLSAGFPAPSDPAEQKELAQVEASLDGDYGKGKWCPDGSNGKCLDVTAVGKLMANSHDEAELKRAWLGWHAVGTPMRQRYTRLVELGDKGSQELGFTDAGALWRSNYDMPPDAFAKEVDRLWDQLRPLYLSLHAYVRGQLAKKYGKEIVPAQGPIPAHLLGNIWHKSGTTSIR
;
A
#
# COMPACT_ATOMS: atom_id res chain seq x y z
N MET A 1 7.82 30.55 56.48
CA MET A 1 7.16 31.35 57.52
C MET A 1 5.68 31.40 57.22
N ILE A 2 4.85 31.00 58.22
CA ILE A 2 3.42 31.23 58.43
C ILE A 2 2.49 30.30 57.62
N LYS A 3 1.88 29.43 58.24
CA LYS A 3 1.11 28.95 59.38
C LYS A 3 -0.23 28.38 58.89
N ARG A 4 -0.47 27.16 59.36
CA ARG A 4 -1.70 26.35 59.40
C ARG A 4 -2.85 27.07 60.09
N THR A 5 -4.09 26.70 59.69
CA THR A 5 -5.28 26.38 60.53
C THR A 5 -6.31 25.84 59.53
N GLY A 6 -6.95 24.71 59.54
CA GLY A 6 -7.49 23.91 60.62
C GLY A 6 -8.92 24.33 60.99
N TRP A 7 -9.97 23.64 60.43
CA TRP A 7 -11.24 23.46 61.15
C TRP A 7 -12.03 22.26 60.67
N LEU A 8 -12.34 21.42 61.64
CA LEU A 8 -13.28 20.31 61.58
C LEU A 8 -14.73 20.83 61.77
N GLY A 9 -15.69 20.21 61.13
CA GLY A 9 -17.08 20.46 61.39
C GLY A 9 -17.97 19.42 60.69
N GLY A 10 -18.36 18.37 61.42
CA GLY A 10 -19.23 17.31 60.90
C GLY A 10 -20.68 17.74 60.88
N ALA A 11 -21.43 17.16 59.95
CA ALA A 11 -22.89 17.02 60.07
C ALA A 11 -23.29 15.73 59.31
N ALA A 12 -23.76 14.77 60.09
CA ALA A 12 -24.38 13.55 59.59
C ALA A 12 -25.76 13.91 58.99
N GLY A 13 -25.88 13.72 57.68
CA GLY A 13 -27.17 13.81 56.98
C GLY A 13 -27.53 12.43 56.41
N ILE A 14 -28.52 11.79 57.04
CA ILE A 14 -29.14 10.56 56.55
C ILE A 14 -29.91 10.93 55.28
N LEU A 15 -29.42 10.49 54.11
CA LEU A 15 -30.18 10.55 52.87
C LEU A 15 -30.71 9.16 52.55
N CYS A 16 -32.02 9.01 52.69
CA CYS A 16 -32.78 7.89 52.18
C CYS A 16 -32.58 7.79 50.67
N VAL A 17 -31.89 6.75 50.22
CA VAL A 17 -31.78 6.42 48.80
C VAL A 17 -33.08 5.66 48.42
N LEU A 18 -34.01 6.38 47.84
CA LEU A 18 -35.11 5.78 47.08
C LEU A 18 -34.50 5.23 45.79
N ALA A 19 -34.26 3.91 45.77
CA ALA A 19 -33.94 3.18 44.54
C ALA A 19 -35.17 3.15 43.63
N ILE A 20 -35.27 4.11 42.71
CA ILE A 20 -36.19 4.01 41.59
C ILE A 20 -35.55 3.04 40.61
N ALA A 21 -36.03 1.78 40.64
CA ALA A 21 -35.75 0.82 39.59
C ALA A 21 -36.47 1.28 38.32
N VAL A 22 -35.78 2.05 37.48
CA VAL A 22 -36.19 2.27 36.10
C VAL A 22 -35.88 0.95 35.36
N ALA A 23 -36.86 0.07 35.30
CA ALA A 23 -36.84 -1.05 34.38
C ALA A 23 -36.83 -0.45 32.97
N ALA A 24 -35.65 -0.43 32.33
CA ALA A 24 -35.50 -0.15 30.92
C ALA A 24 -36.29 -1.23 30.17
N GLN A 25 -37.54 -0.94 29.85
CA GLN A 25 -38.30 -1.71 28.89
C GLN A 25 -37.73 -1.44 27.51
N THR A 26 -36.69 -2.20 27.13
CA THR A 26 -36.32 -2.33 25.71
C THR A 26 -37.60 -2.82 24.98
N PRO A 27 -38.08 -2.10 23.98
CA PRO A 27 -39.29 -2.49 23.30
C PRO A 27 -39.08 -3.88 22.68
N LYS A 28 -39.88 -4.84 23.10
CA LYS A 28 -39.85 -6.24 22.61
C LYS A 28 -39.87 -6.35 21.09
N ASN A 29 -40.24 -5.29 20.40
CA ASN A 29 -40.25 -5.18 18.94
C ASN A 29 -38.83 -5.01 18.36
N GLU A 30 -37.92 -4.33 19.03
CA GLU A 30 -36.54 -4.19 18.54
C GLU A 30 -35.72 -5.48 18.72
N VAL A 31 -35.89 -6.16 19.85
CA VAL A 31 -35.29 -7.48 20.08
C VAL A 31 -35.82 -8.54 19.10
N ARG A 32 -37.12 -8.45 18.75
CA ARG A 32 -37.71 -9.30 17.72
C ARG A 32 -37.27 -8.96 16.31
N LYS A 33 -37.01 -7.68 16.01
CA LYS A 33 -36.44 -7.22 14.73
C LYS A 33 -34.98 -7.68 14.59
N ALA A 34 -34.15 -7.45 15.61
CA ALA A 34 -32.78 -7.93 15.66
C ALA A 34 -32.66 -9.48 15.55
N ARG A 35 -33.57 -10.24 16.16
CA ARG A 35 -33.58 -11.71 16.01
C ARG A 35 -34.10 -12.20 14.66
N ARG A 36 -34.90 -11.42 13.92
CA ARG A 36 -35.28 -11.76 12.54
C ARG A 36 -34.17 -11.53 11.54
N ASP A 37 -33.30 -10.55 11.81
CA ASP A 37 -32.22 -10.21 10.88
C ASP A 37 -31.02 -11.20 10.89
N PHE A 38 -30.94 -12.04 11.95
CA PHE A 38 -29.84 -13.04 12.04
C PHE A 38 -30.08 -14.36 11.26
N GLY A 39 -31.21 -14.52 10.57
CA GLY A 39 -31.56 -15.76 9.88
C GLY A 39 -32.16 -15.62 8.49
N ALA A 40 -32.48 -14.40 8.05
CA ALA A 40 -33.01 -14.16 6.71
C ALA A 40 -31.85 -14.15 5.67
N ALA A 41 -32.07 -14.78 4.50
CA ALA A 41 -31.17 -14.66 3.39
C ALA A 41 -30.99 -13.16 3.01
N PRO A 42 -29.76 -12.70 2.75
CA PRO A 42 -29.50 -11.30 2.40
C PRO A 42 -30.22 -10.93 1.09
N THR A 43 -30.77 -9.70 1.03
CA THR A 43 -31.53 -9.23 -0.13
C THR A 43 -30.69 -8.34 -1.04
N VAL A 44 -31.21 -8.05 -2.24
CA VAL A 44 -30.58 -7.14 -3.22
C VAL A 44 -30.63 -5.70 -2.70
N GLU A 45 -31.71 -5.30 -2.03
CA GLU A 45 -31.88 -3.97 -1.43
C GLU A 45 -30.88 -3.75 -0.30
N GLU A 46 -30.67 -4.77 0.55
CA GLU A 46 -29.62 -4.72 1.58
C GLU A 46 -28.21 -4.61 0.97
N ALA A 47 -27.96 -5.29 -0.16
CA ALA A 47 -26.70 -5.19 -0.87
C ALA A 47 -26.44 -3.77 -1.40
N GLN A 48 -27.46 -3.12 -1.96
CA GLN A 48 -27.36 -1.74 -2.44
C GLN A 48 -27.06 -0.80 -1.26
N ALA A 49 -27.85 -0.86 -0.18
CA ALA A 49 -27.64 0.00 0.99
C ALA A 49 -26.28 -0.20 1.63
N PHE A 50 -25.79 -1.45 1.68
CA PHE A 50 -24.43 -1.76 2.16
C PHE A 50 -23.35 -1.14 1.28
N LEU A 51 -23.49 -1.23 -0.05
CA LEU A 51 -22.52 -0.64 -0.98
C LEU A 51 -22.52 0.89 -0.90
N ASP A 52 -23.67 1.53 -0.79
CA ASP A 52 -23.79 2.98 -0.66
C ASP A 52 -23.10 3.50 0.62
N ASP A 53 -23.28 2.81 1.75
CA ASP A 53 -22.56 3.11 3.00
C ASP A 53 -21.05 2.85 2.85
N ALA A 54 -20.68 1.71 2.27
CA ALA A 54 -19.27 1.34 2.07
C ALA A 54 -18.53 2.36 1.17
N GLU A 55 -19.14 2.75 0.05
CA GLU A 55 -18.56 3.74 -0.88
C GLU A 55 -18.36 5.10 -0.19
N SER A 56 -19.34 5.57 0.59
CA SER A 56 -19.22 6.84 1.33
C SER A 56 -18.10 6.80 2.36
N ARG A 57 -18.04 5.76 3.17
CA ARG A 57 -17.02 5.62 4.24
C ARG A 57 -15.62 5.45 3.66
N LEU A 58 -15.47 4.66 2.60
CA LEU A 58 -14.18 4.47 1.92
C LEU A 58 -13.70 5.76 1.26
N PHE A 59 -14.63 6.53 0.66
CA PHE A 59 -14.29 7.82 0.07
C PHE A 59 -13.75 8.80 1.12
N ASP A 60 -14.43 8.94 2.25
CA ASP A 60 -14.03 9.86 3.32
C ASP A 60 -12.66 9.50 3.91
N LEU A 61 -12.41 8.22 4.18
CA LEU A 61 -11.10 7.76 4.68
C LEU A 61 -10.03 7.82 3.59
N GLY A 62 -10.38 7.50 2.34
CA GLY A 62 -9.46 7.59 1.21
C GLY A 62 -8.96 9.02 1.00
N VAL A 63 -9.83 10.03 1.14
CA VAL A 63 -9.42 11.44 1.08
C VAL A 63 -8.46 11.79 2.22
N LYS A 64 -8.71 11.32 3.44
CA LYS A 64 -7.82 11.55 4.59
C LYS A 64 -6.46 10.89 4.39
N ALA A 65 -6.43 9.62 4.00
CA ALA A 65 -5.20 8.87 3.73
C ALA A 65 -4.40 9.50 2.57
N SER A 66 -5.07 9.91 1.48
CA SER A 66 -4.40 10.57 0.36
C SER A 66 -3.76 11.91 0.75
N ARG A 67 -4.42 12.70 1.61
CA ARG A 67 -3.83 13.94 2.14
C ARG A 67 -2.63 13.68 3.04
N ALA A 68 -2.71 12.68 3.92
CA ALA A 68 -1.61 12.29 4.80
C ALA A 68 -0.40 11.81 3.97
N ALA A 69 -0.62 10.96 2.99
CA ALA A 69 0.41 10.49 2.07
C ALA A 69 1.03 11.64 1.27
N TRP A 70 0.22 12.60 0.79
CA TRP A 70 0.74 13.78 0.09
C TRP A 70 1.65 14.62 0.99
N VAL A 71 1.26 14.84 2.26
CA VAL A 71 2.10 15.57 3.24
C VAL A 71 3.40 14.83 3.46
N GLN A 72 3.37 13.52 3.70
CA GLN A 72 4.57 12.71 3.89
C GLN A 72 5.51 12.77 2.68
N GLN A 73 4.99 12.61 1.47
CA GLN A 73 5.82 12.62 0.24
C GLN A 73 6.49 13.97 -0.05
N ASN A 74 5.91 15.07 0.42
CA ASN A 74 6.46 16.42 0.23
C ASN A 74 7.31 16.89 1.42
N PHE A 75 7.04 16.40 2.62
CA PHE A 75 7.75 16.74 3.85
C PHE A 75 8.11 15.46 4.60
N ILE A 76 9.20 14.80 4.19
CA ILE A 76 9.58 13.48 4.67
C ILE A 76 10.25 13.61 6.05
N THR A 77 9.49 13.38 7.11
CA THR A 77 9.91 13.39 8.51
C THR A 77 9.29 12.22 9.27
N ASP A 78 9.80 11.91 10.46
CA ASP A 78 9.26 10.85 11.28
C ASP A 78 7.80 11.11 11.68
N ASP A 79 7.44 12.39 11.94
CA ASP A 79 6.07 12.78 12.26
C ASP A 79 5.11 12.58 11.08
N THR A 80 5.53 12.94 9.86
CA THR A 80 4.69 12.77 8.66
C THR A 80 4.58 11.31 8.24
N GLU A 81 5.58 10.48 8.49
CA GLU A 81 5.51 9.02 8.35
C GLU A 81 4.45 8.44 9.30
N GLN A 82 4.45 8.86 10.57
CA GLN A 82 3.45 8.38 11.53
C GLN A 82 2.03 8.83 11.15
N ILE A 83 1.84 10.07 10.74
CA ILE A 83 0.53 10.59 10.26
C ILE A 83 0.03 9.77 9.07
N SER A 84 0.91 9.44 8.13
CA SER A 84 0.55 8.63 6.95
C SER A 84 0.23 7.19 7.34
N ALA A 85 1.02 6.59 8.24
CA ALA A 85 0.78 5.25 8.75
C ALA A 85 -0.58 5.13 9.45
N ASP A 86 -0.91 6.07 10.35
CA ASP A 86 -2.18 6.08 11.08
C ASP A 86 -3.39 6.21 10.14
N ALA A 87 -3.27 7.05 9.11
CA ALA A 87 -4.33 7.23 8.12
C ALA A 87 -4.51 5.99 7.22
N ASN A 88 -3.41 5.35 6.83
CA ASN A 88 -3.43 4.13 6.04
C ASN A 88 -3.95 2.93 6.84
N GLU A 89 -3.57 2.80 8.12
CA GLU A 89 -4.10 1.78 9.02
C GLU A 89 -5.63 1.81 9.05
N GLN A 90 -6.21 3.00 9.27
CA GLN A 90 -7.66 3.17 9.31
C GLN A 90 -8.33 2.83 7.96
N ALA A 91 -7.78 3.28 6.84
CA ALA A 91 -8.33 3.01 5.52
C ALA A 91 -8.25 1.53 5.15
N THR A 92 -7.14 0.87 5.45
CA THR A 92 -6.91 -0.56 5.18
C THR A 92 -7.81 -1.43 6.06
N ALA A 93 -7.92 -1.12 7.36
CA ALA A 93 -8.80 -1.83 8.29
C ALA A 93 -10.26 -1.76 7.84
N LEU A 94 -10.74 -0.59 7.41
CA LEU A 94 -12.08 -0.45 6.86
C LEU A 94 -12.28 -1.25 5.57
N SER A 95 -11.32 -1.22 4.66
CA SER A 95 -11.40 -1.97 3.40
C SER A 95 -11.51 -3.48 3.65
N VAL A 96 -10.71 -4.03 4.58
CA VAL A 96 -10.76 -5.44 4.96
C VAL A 96 -12.08 -5.78 5.67
N GLU A 97 -12.55 -4.94 6.59
CA GLU A 97 -13.84 -5.11 7.26
C GLU A 97 -15.00 -5.20 6.26
N LEU A 98 -15.05 -4.27 5.31
CA LEU A 98 -16.09 -4.21 4.30
C LEU A 98 -15.99 -5.36 3.29
N ALA A 99 -14.78 -5.75 2.88
CA ALA A 99 -14.55 -6.90 2.01
C ALA A 99 -15.09 -8.19 2.65
N LYS A 100 -14.81 -8.42 3.94
CA LYS A 100 -15.36 -9.57 4.69
C LYS A 100 -16.88 -9.50 4.83
N LYS A 101 -17.44 -8.35 5.12
CA LYS A 101 -18.91 -8.18 5.18
C LYS A 101 -19.59 -8.45 3.85
N ALA A 102 -18.92 -8.13 2.72
CA ALA A 102 -19.45 -8.39 1.38
C ALA A 102 -19.62 -9.89 1.06
N GLU A 103 -18.91 -10.80 1.74
CA GLU A 103 -19.05 -12.26 1.58
C GLU A 103 -20.48 -12.75 1.88
N ARG A 104 -21.24 -12.00 2.69
CA ARG A 104 -22.63 -12.31 2.98
C ARG A 104 -23.48 -12.48 1.71
N TRP A 105 -23.14 -11.80 0.64
CA TRP A 105 -23.88 -11.82 -0.63
C TRP A 105 -23.29 -12.76 -1.70
N ASP A 106 -22.30 -13.57 -1.38
CA ASP A 106 -21.63 -14.47 -2.37
C ASP A 106 -22.57 -15.49 -3.00
N LYS A 107 -23.63 -15.85 -2.28
CA LYS A 107 -24.64 -16.81 -2.76
C LYS A 107 -25.93 -16.13 -3.25
N VAL A 108 -25.96 -14.81 -3.34
CA VAL A 108 -27.11 -14.04 -3.79
C VAL A 108 -26.93 -13.64 -5.24
N THR A 109 -27.94 -13.88 -6.06
CA THR A 109 -27.92 -13.37 -7.44
C THR A 109 -28.19 -11.86 -7.41
N LEU A 110 -27.13 -11.10 -7.59
CA LEU A 110 -27.16 -9.63 -7.63
C LEU A 110 -27.35 -9.12 -9.05
N LEU A 111 -27.89 -7.91 -9.20
CA LEU A 111 -27.83 -7.19 -10.46
C LEU A 111 -26.38 -7.03 -10.93
N PRO A 112 -26.08 -7.04 -12.24
CA PRO A 112 -24.69 -7.00 -12.74
C PRO A 112 -23.86 -5.87 -12.17
N VAL A 113 -24.45 -4.67 -12.00
CA VAL A 113 -23.76 -3.50 -11.42
C VAL A 113 -23.39 -3.74 -9.94
N LEU A 114 -24.31 -4.31 -9.14
CA LEU A 114 -24.07 -4.60 -7.73
C LEU A 114 -23.06 -5.73 -7.56
N ALA A 115 -23.18 -6.78 -8.37
CA ALA A 115 -22.21 -7.89 -8.40
C ALA A 115 -20.80 -7.36 -8.70
N ARG A 116 -20.67 -6.46 -9.68
CA ARG A 116 -19.42 -5.81 -10.03
C ARG A 116 -18.87 -4.97 -8.88
N LYS A 117 -19.69 -4.14 -8.24
CA LYS A 117 -19.30 -3.34 -7.08
C LYS A 117 -18.84 -4.19 -5.91
N MET A 118 -19.55 -5.29 -5.59
CA MET A 118 -19.13 -6.26 -4.55
C MET A 118 -17.78 -6.89 -4.85
N MET A 119 -17.56 -7.30 -6.11
CA MET A 119 -16.27 -7.83 -6.53
C MET A 119 -15.16 -6.79 -6.37
N LEU A 120 -15.36 -5.56 -6.86
CA LEU A 120 -14.38 -4.49 -6.74
C LEU A 120 -14.10 -4.13 -5.28
N LEU A 121 -15.12 -4.15 -4.41
CA LEU A 121 -14.94 -3.92 -2.97
C LEU A 121 -14.04 -4.98 -2.34
N LYS A 122 -14.22 -6.25 -2.67
CA LYS A 122 -13.34 -7.34 -2.20
C LYS A 122 -11.90 -7.20 -2.71
N LEU A 123 -11.73 -6.67 -3.92
CA LEU A 123 -10.42 -6.46 -4.55
C LEU A 123 -9.77 -5.12 -4.16
N SER A 124 -10.53 -4.19 -3.55
CA SER A 124 -10.05 -2.83 -3.25
C SER A 124 -8.98 -2.78 -2.16
N ALA A 125 -8.87 -3.81 -1.34
CA ALA A 125 -7.76 -3.97 -0.43
C ALA A 125 -6.49 -4.34 -1.22
N GLY A 126 -5.95 -3.41 -2.00
CA GLY A 126 -4.84 -3.63 -2.93
C GLY A 126 -3.62 -4.33 -2.31
N PHE A 127 -3.37 -4.11 -1.03
CA PHE A 127 -2.43 -4.86 -0.20
C PHE A 127 -3.09 -5.07 1.17
N PRO A 128 -3.92 -6.12 1.34
CA PRO A 128 -4.78 -6.26 2.51
C PRO A 128 -3.97 -6.56 3.77
N ALA A 129 -4.29 -5.86 4.84
CA ALA A 129 -3.76 -6.19 6.15
C ALA A 129 -4.45 -7.46 6.70
N PRO A 130 -3.74 -8.25 7.52
CA PRO A 130 -4.35 -9.32 8.31
C PRO A 130 -5.45 -8.80 9.24
N SER A 131 -6.30 -9.70 9.75
CA SER A 131 -7.38 -9.32 10.69
C SER A 131 -6.87 -8.93 12.08
N ASP A 132 -5.66 -9.33 12.44
CA ASP A 132 -5.06 -9.00 13.73
C ASP A 132 -4.71 -7.52 13.80
N PRO A 133 -5.20 -6.76 14.82
CA PRO A 133 -4.96 -5.33 14.92
C PRO A 133 -3.48 -4.95 15.07
N ALA A 134 -2.66 -5.80 15.69
CA ALA A 134 -1.23 -5.53 15.82
C ALA A 134 -0.52 -5.67 14.47
N GLU A 135 -0.89 -6.67 13.67
CA GLU A 135 -0.36 -6.86 12.31
C GLU A 135 -0.86 -5.80 11.32
N GLN A 136 -2.10 -5.28 11.48
CA GLN A 136 -2.58 -4.13 10.71
C GLN A 136 -1.71 -2.91 10.93
N LYS A 137 -1.44 -2.60 12.20
CA LYS A 137 -0.58 -1.50 12.58
C LYS A 137 0.85 -1.70 12.08
N GLU A 138 1.39 -2.93 12.24
CA GLU A 138 2.73 -3.27 11.74
C GLU A 138 2.83 -3.05 10.23
N LEU A 139 1.86 -3.52 9.44
CA LEU A 139 1.85 -3.34 7.99
C LEU A 139 1.90 -1.87 7.61
N ALA A 140 1.02 -1.04 8.17
CA ALA A 140 0.97 0.40 7.89
C ALA A 140 2.29 1.11 8.27
N GLN A 141 2.90 0.74 9.40
CA GLN A 141 4.18 1.30 9.83
C GLN A 141 5.33 0.87 8.91
N VAL A 142 5.35 -0.40 8.48
CA VAL A 142 6.37 -0.91 7.56
C VAL A 142 6.27 -0.22 6.20
N GLU A 143 5.06 -0.07 5.64
CA GLU A 143 4.85 0.67 4.38
C GLU A 143 5.37 2.10 4.49
N ALA A 144 4.91 2.87 5.49
CA ALA A 144 5.30 4.26 5.66
C ALA A 144 6.82 4.40 5.88
N SER A 145 7.43 3.48 6.65
CA SER A 145 8.88 3.51 6.90
C SER A 145 9.71 3.18 5.66
N LEU A 146 9.26 2.26 4.80
CA LEU A 146 9.93 1.93 3.54
C LEU A 146 9.87 3.10 2.56
N ASP A 147 8.71 3.76 2.46
CA ASP A 147 8.52 4.94 1.62
C ASP A 147 9.38 6.12 2.12
N GLY A 148 9.38 6.35 3.44
CA GLY A 148 10.21 7.36 4.08
C GLY A 148 11.71 7.13 3.90
N ASP A 149 12.21 5.91 4.11
CA ASP A 149 13.62 5.57 3.91
C ASP A 149 14.06 5.78 2.44
N TYR A 150 13.21 5.40 1.50
CA TYR A 150 13.47 5.65 0.09
C TYR A 150 13.51 7.16 -0.22
N GLY A 151 12.55 7.91 0.29
CA GLY A 151 12.46 9.35 0.08
C GLY A 151 13.58 10.15 0.75
N LYS A 152 14.06 9.71 1.94
CA LYS A 152 15.22 10.28 2.65
C LYS A 152 16.55 9.79 2.08
N GLY A 153 16.54 8.77 1.22
CA GLY A 153 17.73 8.11 0.69
C GLY A 153 18.68 9.08 0.01
N LYS A 154 19.97 8.89 0.24
CA LYS A 154 21.05 9.71 -0.34
C LYS A 154 22.23 8.83 -0.70
N TRP A 155 22.86 9.16 -1.78
CA TRP A 155 24.17 8.64 -2.14
C TRP A 155 25.25 9.70 -1.90
N CYS A 156 26.27 9.37 -1.13
CA CYS A 156 27.39 10.25 -0.78
C CYS A 156 28.67 9.71 -1.44
N PRO A 157 29.02 10.16 -2.66
CA PRO A 157 30.15 9.62 -3.41
C PRO A 157 31.51 9.78 -2.70
N ASP A 158 31.66 10.84 -1.90
CA ASP A 158 32.89 11.19 -1.19
C ASP A 158 32.80 10.93 0.33
N GLY A 159 31.88 10.01 0.72
CA GLY A 159 31.59 9.71 2.13
C GLY A 159 30.65 10.71 2.79
N SER A 160 30.33 10.47 4.07
CA SER A 160 29.32 11.25 4.82
C SER A 160 29.67 12.74 5.02
N ASN A 161 30.94 13.10 4.87
CA ASN A 161 31.40 14.50 5.00
C ASN A 161 31.36 15.26 3.66
N GLY A 162 31.08 14.57 2.56
CA GLY A 162 30.95 15.15 1.24
C GLY A 162 29.52 15.59 0.89
N LYS A 163 29.34 16.08 -0.33
CA LYS A 163 28.02 16.41 -0.87
C LYS A 163 27.26 15.14 -1.19
N CYS A 164 26.17 14.87 -0.47
CA CYS A 164 25.26 13.77 -0.76
C CYS A 164 24.22 14.16 -1.82
N LEU A 165 23.90 13.21 -2.69
CA LEU A 165 22.92 13.35 -3.77
C LEU A 165 21.65 12.58 -3.44
N ASP A 166 20.50 13.23 -3.59
CA ASP A 166 19.19 12.62 -3.52
C ASP A 166 18.82 11.93 -4.85
N VAL A 167 17.65 11.27 -4.89
CA VAL A 167 17.16 10.57 -6.09
C VAL A 167 17.10 11.47 -7.32
N THR A 168 16.70 12.73 -7.15
CA THR A 168 16.58 13.71 -8.24
C THR A 168 17.94 14.10 -8.79
N ALA A 169 18.90 14.36 -7.91
CA ALA A 169 20.27 14.71 -8.30
C ALA A 169 20.99 13.54 -8.97
N VAL A 170 20.83 12.30 -8.44
CA VAL A 170 21.37 11.09 -9.09
C VAL A 170 20.71 10.86 -10.45
N GLY A 171 19.38 11.04 -10.55
CA GLY A 171 18.66 10.93 -11.82
C GLY A 171 19.15 11.93 -12.87
N LYS A 172 19.40 13.20 -12.48
CA LYS A 172 20.00 14.21 -13.37
C LYS A 172 21.43 13.86 -13.82
N LEU A 173 22.24 13.34 -12.89
CA LEU A 173 23.57 12.86 -13.22
C LEU A 173 23.51 11.74 -14.25
N MET A 174 22.70 10.71 -14.01
CA MET A 174 22.55 9.58 -14.92
C MET A 174 22.00 9.96 -16.30
N ALA A 175 21.18 11.01 -16.38
CA ALA A 175 20.60 11.49 -17.64
C ALA A 175 21.63 12.29 -18.48
N ASN A 176 22.61 12.96 -17.86
CA ASN A 176 23.48 13.91 -18.51
C ASN A 176 24.94 13.45 -18.61
N SER A 177 25.41 12.58 -17.71
CA SER A 177 26.80 12.08 -17.78
C SER A 177 26.97 11.09 -18.91
N HIS A 178 28.19 11.09 -19.46
CA HIS A 178 28.68 10.15 -20.46
C HIS A 178 29.90 9.35 -19.97
N ASP A 179 30.32 9.61 -18.74
CA ASP A 179 31.40 8.86 -18.08
C ASP A 179 30.83 7.55 -17.51
N GLU A 180 31.24 6.42 -18.06
CA GLU A 180 30.80 5.08 -17.64
C GLU A 180 31.08 4.82 -16.17
N ALA A 181 32.28 5.17 -15.70
CA ALA A 181 32.69 4.94 -14.32
C ALA A 181 31.86 5.77 -13.33
N GLU A 182 31.53 7.02 -13.69
CA GLU A 182 30.65 7.88 -12.90
C GLU A 182 29.21 7.33 -12.88
N LEU A 183 28.68 6.95 -14.05
CA LEU A 183 27.33 6.34 -14.17
C LEU A 183 27.21 5.07 -13.33
N LYS A 184 28.23 4.20 -13.38
CA LYS A 184 28.26 2.96 -12.60
C LYS A 184 28.32 3.22 -11.11
N ARG A 185 29.16 4.15 -10.66
CA ARG A 185 29.23 4.54 -9.24
C ARG A 185 27.90 5.12 -8.75
N ALA A 186 27.28 6.00 -9.53
CA ALA A 186 26.00 6.61 -9.19
C ALA A 186 24.88 5.56 -9.09
N TRP A 187 24.82 4.65 -10.06
CA TRP A 187 23.83 3.57 -10.08
C TRP A 187 23.99 2.62 -8.89
N LEU A 188 25.20 2.13 -8.64
CA LEU A 188 25.47 1.24 -7.50
C LEU A 188 25.22 1.96 -6.16
N GLY A 189 25.66 3.21 -6.05
CA GLY A 189 25.53 4.00 -4.84
C GLY A 189 24.07 4.27 -4.48
N TRP A 190 23.22 4.57 -5.47
CA TRP A 190 21.80 4.73 -5.24
C TRP A 190 21.12 3.42 -4.84
N HIS A 191 21.42 2.32 -5.53
CA HIS A 191 20.80 1.02 -5.22
C HIS A 191 21.22 0.46 -3.85
N ALA A 192 22.32 0.94 -3.29
CA ALA A 192 22.72 0.62 -1.92
C ALA A 192 21.74 1.15 -0.87
N VAL A 193 20.95 2.20 -1.17
CA VAL A 193 19.90 2.73 -0.31
C VAL A 193 18.83 1.66 0.01
N GLY A 194 18.51 0.80 -0.97
CA GLY A 194 17.53 -0.26 -0.79
C GLY A 194 18.02 -1.47 0.05
N THR A 195 19.32 -1.63 0.23
CA THR A 195 19.88 -2.82 0.91
C THR A 195 19.36 -2.99 2.34
N PRO A 196 19.33 -1.98 3.22
CA PRO A 196 18.81 -2.11 4.59
C PRO A 196 17.29 -2.27 4.64
N MET A 197 16.57 -1.97 3.56
CA MET A 197 15.10 -2.07 3.49
C MET A 197 14.63 -3.52 3.29
N ARG A 198 15.49 -4.41 2.83
CA ARG A 198 15.13 -5.76 2.35
C ARG A 198 14.34 -6.58 3.37
N GLN A 199 14.74 -6.60 4.63
CA GLN A 199 14.05 -7.39 5.65
C GLN A 199 12.63 -6.87 5.92
N ARG A 200 12.46 -5.56 6.00
CA ARG A 200 11.13 -4.95 6.15
C ARG A 200 10.25 -5.18 4.93
N TYR A 201 10.83 -5.13 3.73
CA TYR A 201 10.09 -5.45 2.51
C TYR A 201 9.65 -6.91 2.48
N THR A 202 10.48 -7.86 2.94
CA THR A 202 10.06 -9.25 3.11
C THR A 202 8.91 -9.37 4.10
N ARG A 203 9.00 -8.68 5.25
CA ARG A 203 7.91 -8.67 6.25
C ARG A 203 6.63 -8.06 5.71
N LEU A 204 6.72 -7.01 4.92
CA LEU A 204 5.58 -6.39 4.22
C LEU A 204 4.85 -7.43 3.35
N VAL A 205 5.60 -8.19 2.55
CA VAL A 205 5.02 -9.24 1.67
C VAL A 205 4.35 -10.33 2.50
N GLU A 206 4.98 -10.81 3.58
CA GLU A 206 4.38 -11.81 4.48
C GLU A 206 3.04 -11.35 5.06
N LEU A 207 2.96 -10.10 5.50
CA LEU A 207 1.72 -9.52 6.04
C LEU A 207 0.64 -9.38 4.96
N GLY A 208 1.00 -8.91 3.78
CA GLY A 208 0.07 -8.79 2.66
C GLY A 208 -0.42 -10.14 2.13
N ASP A 209 0.45 -11.14 2.08
CA ASP A 209 0.06 -12.51 1.72
C ASP A 209 -0.93 -13.09 2.74
N LYS A 210 -0.65 -12.92 4.05
CA LYS A 210 -1.57 -13.34 5.10
C LYS A 210 -2.94 -12.65 4.99
N GLY A 211 -2.97 -11.34 4.77
CA GLY A 211 -4.22 -10.61 4.55
C GLY A 211 -4.96 -11.07 3.30
N SER A 212 -4.24 -11.37 2.21
CA SER A 212 -4.82 -11.91 0.98
C SER A 212 -5.42 -13.31 1.19
N GLN A 213 -4.75 -14.16 1.97
CA GLN A 213 -5.25 -15.50 2.32
C GLN A 213 -6.52 -15.43 3.16
N GLU A 214 -6.62 -14.48 4.07
CA GLU A 214 -7.84 -14.24 4.85
C GLU A 214 -9.04 -13.80 3.98
N LEU A 215 -8.79 -13.23 2.79
CA LEU A 215 -9.80 -12.89 1.77
C LEU A 215 -10.05 -14.01 0.74
N GLY A 216 -9.43 -15.19 0.93
CA GLY A 216 -9.63 -16.37 0.06
C GLY A 216 -8.71 -16.45 -1.16
N PHE A 217 -7.68 -15.61 -1.26
CA PHE A 217 -6.64 -15.70 -2.29
C PHE A 217 -5.46 -16.54 -1.82
N THR A 218 -4.66 -17.08 -2.74
CA THR A 218 -3.45 -17.84 -2.38
C THR A 218 -2.33 -16.94 -1.86
N ASP A 219 -2.23 -15.74 -2.38
CA ASP A 219 -1.23 -14.72 -2.07
C ASP A 219 -1.66 -13.34 -2.61
N ALA A 220 -0.94 -12.28 -2.28
CA ALA A 220 -1.16 -10.94 -2.79
C ALA A 220 -1.05 -10.84 -4.32
N GLY A 221 -0.20 -11.66 -4.93
CA GLY A 221 -0.05 -11.72 -6.38
C GLY A 221 -1.31 -12.27 -7.07
N ALA A 222 -1.97 -13.28 -6.48
CA ALA A 222 -3.24 -13.80 -6.98
C ALA A 222 -4.35 -12.75 -6.84
N LEU A 223 -4.42 -12.06 -5.71
CA LEU A 223 -5.35 -10.94 -5.50
C LEU A 223 -5.14 -9.86 -6.56
N TRP A 224 -3.91 -9.43 -6.82
CA TRP A 224 -3.62 -8.41 -7.82
C TRP A 224 -4.00 -8.83 -9.24
N ARG A 225 -3.72 -10.07 -9.62
CA ARG A 225 -4.12 -10.61 -10.94
C ARG A 225 -5.63 -10.70 -11.12
N SER A 226 -6.38 -10.85 -10.02
CA SER A 226 -7.85 -10.88 -10.06
C SER A 226 -8.49 -9.54 -10.43
N ASN A 227 -7.76 -8.41 -10.36
CA ASN A 227 -8.26 -7.09 -10.75
C ASN A 227 -8.45 -6.94 -12.28
N TYR A 228 -8.01 -7.91 -13.08
CA TYR A 228 -8.08 -7.85 -14.56
C TYR A 228 -9.31 -8.56 -15.15
N ASP A 229 -10.37 -8.75 -14.38
CA ASP A 229 -11.64 -9.36 -14.80
C ASP A 229 -11.52 -10.80 -15.35
N MET A 230 -10.51 -11.51 -14.91
CA MET A 230 -10.29 -12.92 -15.23
C MET A 230 -9.62 -13.67 -14.08
N PRO A 231 -9.69 -15.01 -14.03
CA PRO A 231 -8.96 -15.79 -13.04
C PRO A 231 -7.46 -15.48 -13.08
N PRO A 232 -6.76 -15.44 -11.92
CA PRO A 232 -5.33 -15.09 -11.83
C PRO A 232 -4.42 -15.88 -12.80
N ASP A 233 -4.67 -17.19 -12.96
CA ASP A 233 -3.88 -18.02 -13.85
C ASP A 233 -4.20 -17.78 -15.33
N ALA A 234 -5.44 -17.40 -15.66
CA ALA A 234 -5.81 -16.99 -17.00
C ALA A 234 -5.13 -15.67 -17.38
N PHE A 235 -5.06 -14.73 -16.45
CA PHE A 235 -4.33 -13.47 -16.64
C PHE A 235 -2.82 -13.72 -16.86
N ALA A 236 -2.20 -14.60 -16.06
CA ALA A 236 -0.80 -14.96 -16.26
C ALA A 236 -0.53 -15.50 -17.67
N LYS A 237 -1.36 -16.44 -18.12
CA LYS A 237 -1.26 -16.99 -19.49
C LYS A 237 -1.47 -15.93 -20.57
N GLU A 238 -2.38 -14.99 -20.35
CA GLU A 238 -2.62 -13.89 -21.31
C GLU A 238 -1.41 -12.95 -21.39
N VAL A 239 -0.77 -12.64 -20.26
CA VAL A 239 0.48 -11.84 -20.23
C VAL A 239 1.59 -12.57 -20.99
N ASP A 240 1.76 -13.88 -20.78
CA ASP A 240 2.74 -14.69 -21.52
C ASP A 240 2.47 -14.68 -23.03
N ARG A 241 1.21 -14.85 -23.42
CA ARG A 241 0.79 -14.78 -24.83
C ARG A 241 1.12 -13.42 -25.46
N LEU A 242 0.84 -12.31 -24.74
CA LEU A 242 1.16 -10.96 -25.19
C LEU A 242 2.67 -10.75 -25.29
N TRP A 243 3.44 -11.27 -24.32
CA TRP A 243 4.89 -11.23 -24.37
C TRP A 243 5.45 -11.94 -25.60
N ASP A 244 4.98 -13.13 -25.91
CA ASP A 244 5.41 -13.87 -27.10
C ASP A 244 5.16 -13.12 -28.41
N GLN A 245 4.06 -12.37 -28.49
CA GLN A 245 3.76 -11.51 -29.63
C GLN A 245 4.68 -10.27 -29.72
N LEU A 246 5.02 -9.67 -28.58
CA LEU A 246 5.87 -8.47 -28.51
C LEU A 246 7.36 -8.78 -28.53
N ARG A 247 7.75 -9.98 -28.17
CA ARG A 247 9.14 -10.40 -28.03
C ARG A 247 10.03 -10.12 -29.26
N PRO A 248 9.60 -10.36 -30.52
CA PRO A 248 10.42 -10.03 -31.68
C PRO A 248 10.75 -8.55 -31.79
N LEU A 249 9.76 -7.68 -31.53
CA LEU A 249 9.98 -6.23 -31.50
C LEU A 249 10.93 -5.84 -30.38
N TYR A 250 10.72 -6.37 -29.18
CA TYR A 250 11.59 -6.13 -28.03
C TYR A 250 13.05 -6.53 -28.30
N LEU A 251 13.26 -7.72 -28.86
CA LEU A 251 14.62 -8.20 -29.20
C LEU A 251 15.31 -7.31 -30.25
N SER A 252 14.56 -6.84 -31.25
CA SER A 252 15.08 -5.91 -32.26
C SER A 252 15.49 -4.58 -31.65
N LEU A 253 14.64 -4.01 -30.77
CA LEU A 253 14.93 -2.79 -30.02
C LEU A 253 16.15 -2.98 -29.12
N HIS A 254 16.18 -4.08 -28.37
CA HIS A 254 17.29 -4.41 -27.47
C HIS A 254 18.62 -4.55 -28.22
N ALA A 255 18.62 -5.19 -29.41
CA ALA A 255 19.79 -5.30 -30.26
C ALA A 255 20.24 -3.93 -30.80
N TYR A 256 19.33 -3.08 -31.21
CA TYR A 256 19.62 -1.71 -31.64
C TYR A 256 20.27 -0.89 -30.52
N VAL A 257 19.63 -0.84 -29.33
CA VAL A 257 20.15 -0.13 -28.14
C VAL A 257 21.54 -0.64 -27.79
N ARG A 258 21.73 -1.95 -27.73
CA ARG A 258 23.03 -2.57 -27.49
C ARG A 258 24.08 -2.10 -28.50
N GLY A 259 23.75 -2.09 -29.79
CA GLY A 259 24.64 -1.63 -30.85
C GLY A 259 25.07 -0.16 -30.69
N GLN A 260 24.14 0.73 -30.31
CA GLN A 260 24.47 2.15 -30.06
C GLN A 260 25.32 2.31 -28.80
N LEU A 261 25.01 1.62 -27.72
CA LEU A 261 25.82 1.68 -26.49
C LEU A 261 27.20 1.07 -26.66
N ALA A 262 27.33 -0.02 -27.43
CA ALA A 262 28.63 -0.62 -27.75
C ALA A 262 29.50 0.30 -28.63
N LYS A 263 28.91 1.12 -29.51
CA LYS A 263 29.64 2.16 -30.27
C LYS A 263 30.11 3.27 -29.33
N LYS A 264 29.30 3.66 -28.34
CA LYS A 264 29.59 4.77 -27.42
C LYS A 264 30.60 4.40 -26.34
N TYR A 265 30.43 3.22 -25.72
CA TYR A 265 31.19 2.80 -24.53
C TYR A 265 32.18 1.66 -24.78
N GLY A 266 32.19 1.07 -25.97
CA GLY A 266 33.05 -0.05 -26.31
C GLY A 266 32.42 -1.43 -26.04
N LYS A 267 32.91 -2.43 -26.79
CA LYS A 267 32.38 -3.82 -26.72
C LYS A 267 32.82 -4.56 -25.45
N GLU A 268 33.81 -4.06 -24.75
CA GLU A 268 34.28 -4.62 -23.48
C GLU A 268 33.26 -4.29 -22.36
N ILE A 269 32.69 -3.07 -22.39
CA ILE A 269 31.67 -2.62 -21.45
C ILE A 269 30.29 -3.13 -21.84
N VAL A 270 29.99 -3.15 -23.15
CA VAL A 270 28.68 -3.61 -23.68
C VAL A 270 28.96 -4.81 -24.59
N PRO A 271 29.01 -6.03 -24.02
CA PRO A 271 29.30 -7.25 -24.77
C PRO A 271 28.17 -7.58 -25.75
N ALA A 272 28.50 -8.35 -26.81
CA ALA A 272 27.53 -8.73 -27.85
C ALA A 272 26.38 -9.59 -27.33
N GLN A 273 26.58 -10.28 -26.22
CA GLN A 273 25.59 -11.18 -25.58
C GLN A 273 25.41 -10.84 -24.09
N GLY A 274 24.34 -11.36 -23.50
CA GLY A 274 24.02 -11.13 -22.10
C GLY A 274 23.22 -9.82 -21.85
N PRO A 275 23.00 -9.40 -20.61
CA PRO A 275 22.28 -8.17 -20.28
C PRO A 275 23.07 -6.92 -20.70
N ILE A 276 22.36 -5.86 -21.06
CA ILE A 276 22.96 -4.52 -21.20
C ILE A 276 23.23 -3.98 -19.79
N PRO A 277 24.42 -3.39 -19.52
CA PRO A 277 24.70 -2.78 -18.23
C PRO A 277 23.69 -1.69 -17.88
N ALA A 278 23.01 -1.88 -16.77
CA ALA A 278 21.86 -1.08 -16.37
C ALA A 278 22.17 0.42 -16.20
N HIS A 279 23.36 0.75 -15.69
CA HIS A 279 23.81 2.13 -15.49
C HIS A 279 23.95 2.94 -16.80
N LEU A 280 23.97 2.27 -17.96
CA LEU A 280 24.06 2.92 -19.26
C LEU A 280 22.67 3.28 -19.85
N LEU A 281 21.58 2.94 -19.19
CA LEU A 281 20.21 3.13 -19.72
C LEU A 281 19.59 4.52 -19.38
N GLY A 282 20.38 5.45 -18.90
CA GLY A 282 20.04 6.89 -18.81
C GLY A 282 19.16 7.31 -17.64
N ASN A 283 18.74 6.37 -16.79
CA ASN A 283 18.03 6.68 -15.55
C ASN A 283 18.15 5.54 -14.54
N ILE A 284 17.75 5.83 -13.28
CA ILE A 284 17.84 4.90 -12.16
C ILE A 284 16.93 3.67 -12.35
N TRP A 285 15.79 3.83 -13.03
CA TRP A 285 14.75 2.79 -13.17
C TRP A 285 14.73 2.12 -14.54
N HIS A 286 15.70 2.40 -15.42
CA HIS A 286 15.83 1.81 -16.78
C HIS A 286 14.60 2.03 -17.70
N LYS A 287 13.73 3.02 -17.40
CA LYS A 287 12.48 3.25 -18.12
C LYS A 287 12.61 4.05 -19.41
N SER A 288 13.75 4.69 -19.68
CA SER A 288 13.93 5.50 -20.89
C SER A 288 15.31 5.30 -21.48
N GLY A 289 15.40 4.43 -22.49
CA GLY A 289 16.63 4.26 -23.29
C GLY A 289 16.93 5.44 -24.23
N THR A 290 16.02 6.41 -24.38
CA THR A 290 16.13 7.52 -25.34
C THR A 290 17.21 8.54 -24.97
N THR A 291 17.49 8.73 -23.68
CA THR A 291 18.51 9.68 -23.20
C THR A 291 19.95 9.15 -23.38
N SER A 292 20.13 7.83 -23.36
CA SER A 292 21.45 7.18 -23.42
C SER A 292 22.02 7.08 -24.84
N ILE A 293 21.16 7.24 -25.85
CA ILE A 293 21.50 7.06 -27.25
C ILE A 293 21.82 8.41 -27.92
N ARG A 294 21.54 9.54 -27.29
CA ARG A 294 21.89 10.90 -27.75
C ARG A 294 23.38 11.25 -27.43
#